data_ff085679ff0ddff6c5d167db62db71cd
#
_entry.id   ff085679ff0ddff6c5d167db62db71cd
#
_cell.length_a   1.000
_cell.length_b   1.000
_cell.length_c   1.000
_cell.angle_alpha   90.00
_cell.angle_beta   90.00
_cell.angle_gamma   90.00
#
_symmetry.space_group_name_H-M   'P 1'
#
loop_
_entity.id
_entity.type
_entity.pdbx_description
1 polymer ?
#
loop_
_entity_poly.entity_id
_entity_poly.type
_entity_poly.pdbx_seq_one_letter_code
_entity_poly.pdbx_strand_id
1 'polypeptide(L)'
;AGNAAVQVLRTVEVGGIIDVDGNGQYDALTDGLLVLRSMFGLDGSALISGTVASNATFTSATDIEAQIQNLGILVDIDGNGQIDALTDGLLMLRYLFGLEGDVLIAGVVAQNATRVTAAEIEAHLAGLTPAQ
;
A
#
# COMPACT_ATOMS: atom_id res chain seq x y z
N ALA A 1 -16.02 19.87 20.19
CA ALA A 1 -15.95 19.64 20.22
C ALA A 1 -15.35 18.85 20.16
N GLY A 2 -15.04 19.03 20.56
CA GLY A 2 -14.25 18.39 20.56
C GLY A 2 -14.48 17.27 19.93
N ASN A 3 -15.06 16.90 19.83
CA ASN A 3 -15.19 15.84 19.31
C ASN A 3 -14.95 15.75 17.90
N ALA A 4 -15.05 16.69 17.14
CA ALA A 4 -14.79 16.73 15.71
C ALA A 4 -13.36 16.40 15.40
N ALA A 5 -12.45 16.85 16.19
CA ALA A 5 -11.04 16.57 15.97
C ALA A 5 -10.76 15.08 15.99
N VAL A 6 -11.41 14.38 16.85
CA VAL A 6 -11.22 12.94 16.94
C VAL A 6 -11.65 12.24 15.68
N GLN A 7 -12.72 12.72 15.11
CA GLN A 7 -13.23 12.12 13.91
C GLN A 7 -12.31 12.33 12.72
N VAL A 8 -11.69 13.49 12.68
CA VAL A 8 -10.72 13.76 11.62
C VAL A 8 -9.57 12.79 11.68
N LEU A 9 -9.13 12.49 12.89
CA LEU A 9 -8.03 11.53 13.04
C LEU A 9 -8.39 10.17 12.50
N ARG A 10 -9.58 9.73 12.75
CA ARG A 10 -9.98 8.44 12.22
C ARG A 10 -9.96 8.43 10.71
N THR A 11 -10.39 9.50 10.09
CA THR A 11 -10.37 9.59 8.66
C THR A 11 -8.96 9.46 8.11
N VAL A 12 -8.00 10.11 8.75
CA VAL A 12 -6.63 10.04 8.33
C VAL A 12 -6.09 8.62 8.47
N GLU A 13 -6.43 7.97 9.57
CA GLU A 13 -5.95 6.62 9.81
C GLU A 13 -6.43 5.65 8.75
N VAL A 14 -7.69 5.78 8.35
CA VAL A 14 -8.23 4.91 7.33
C VAL A 14 -7.45 5.10 6.02
N GLY A 15 -7.10 6.35 5.70
CA GLY A 15 -6.36 6.63 4.49
C GLY A 15 -4.95 6.08 4.50
N GLY A 16 -4.40 5.74 5.68
CA GLY A 16 -3.06 5.22 5.77
C GLY A 16 -2.95 3.70 5.76
N ILE A 17 -4.04 3.00 5.59
CA ILE A 17 -4.06 1.54 5.69
C ILE A 17 -4.02 0.93 4.29
N ILE A 18 -3.11 -0.01 4.07
CA ILE A 18 -3.01 -0.69 2.78
C ILE A 18 -3.80 -1.98 2.70
N ASP A 19 -4.76 -2.18 3.58
CA ASP A 19 -5.74 -3.25 3.48
C ASP A 19 -6.82 -2.78 2.49
N VAL A 20 -6.50 -2.81 1.21
CA VAL A 20 -7.33 -2.15 0.21
C VAL A 20 -8.59 -2.91 -0.14
N ASP A 21 -8.64 -4.21 0.12
CA ASP A 21 -9.90 -4.94 -0.06
C ASP A 21 -10.71 -5.01 1.23
N GLY A 22 -10.17 -4.50 2.34
CA GLY A 22 -10.93 -4.34 3.57
C GLY A 22 -11.34 -5.64 4.24
N ASN A 23 -10.46 -6.64 4.22
CA ASN A 23 -10.76 -7.90 4.90
C ASN A 23 -10.15 -8.01 6.29
N GLY A 24 -9.47 -6.96 6.74
CA GLY A 24 -8.85 -6.94 8.06
C GLY A 24 -7.44 -7.50 8.11
N GLN A 25 -6.87 -7.84 6.98
CA GLN A 25 -5.53 -8.40 6.92
C GLN A 25 -4.72 -7.73 5.83
N TYR A 26 -3.40 -7.71 5.98
CA TYR A 26 -2.49 -7.17 4.98
C TYR A 26 -1.84 -8.35 4.28
N ASP A 27 -2.25 -8.64 3.06
CA ASP A 27 -1.78 -9.81 2.34
C ASP A 27 -1.06 -9.43 1.06
N ALA A 28 0.07 -10.09 0.80
CA ALA A 28 0.83 -9.84 -0.40
C ALA A 28 0.04 -10.16 -1.66
N LEU A 29 -0.73 -11.25 -1.63
CA LEU A 29 -1.41 -11.73 -2.84
C LEU A 29 -2.79 -11.12 -3.04
N THR A 30 -3.23 -10.26 -2.13
CA THR A 30 -4.43 -9.46 -2.34
C THR A 30 -4.03 -8.00 -2.37
N ASP A 31 -3.82 -7.38 -1.21
CA ASP A 31 -3.49 -5.96 -1.12
C ASP A 31 -2.25 -5.59 -1.91
N GLY A 32 -1.18 -6.37 -1.76
CA GLY A 32 0.06 -6.09 -2.46
C GLY A 32 -0.11 -6.11 -3.96
N LEU A 33 -0.77 -7.15 -4.48
CA LEU A 33 -0.99 -7.25 -5.92
C LEU A 33 -1.94 -6.18 -6.43
N LEU A 34 -2.97 -5.85 -5.66
CA LEU A 34 -3.90 -4.80 -6.07
C LEU A 34 -3.18 -3.47 -6.24
N VAL A 35 -2.36 -3.09 -5.27
CA VAL A 35 -1.63 -1.84 -5.37
C VAL A 35 -0.61 -1.90 -6.52
N LEU A 36 0.11 -3.01 -6.64
CA LEU A 36 1.09 -3.17 -7.71
C LEU A 36 0.44 -3.08 -9.09
N ARG A 37 -0.67 -3.79 -9.29
CA ARG A 37 -1.39 -3.74 -10.57
C ARG A 37 -1.87 -2.33 -10.89
N SER A 38 -2.36 -1.62 -9.86
CA SER A 38 -2.78 -0.24 -10.04
C SER A 38 -1.63 0.64 -10.49
N MET A 39 -0.45 0.43 -9.92
CA MET A 39 0.74 1.20 -10.30
C MET A 39 1.16 0.90 -11.74
N PHE A 40 0.88 -0.30 -12.24
CA PHE A 40 1.12 -0.64 -13.64
C PHE A 40 0.04 -0.09 -14.57
N GLY A 41 -0.97 0.56 -14.01
CA GLY A 41 -2.03 1.15 -14.83
C GLY A 41 -3.20 0.23 -15.13
N LEU A 42 -3.28 -0.92 -14.47
CA LEU A 42 -4.41 -1.83 -14.67
C LEU A 42 -5.64 -1.31 -13.93
N ASP A 43 -6.80 -1.50 -14.53
CA ASP A 43 -8.05 -1.09 -13.92
C ASP A 43 -9.13 -2.14 -14.25
N GLY A 44 -10.35 -1.91 -13.77
CA GLY A 44 -11.46 -2.81 -14.05
C GLY A 44 -11.16 -4.24 -13.64
N SER A 45 -11.61 -5.19 -14.43
CA SER A 45 -11.44 -6.61 -14.10
C SER A 45 -9.97 -7.03 -14.14
N ALA A 46 -9.13 -6.38 -14.94
CA ALA A 46 -7.70 -6.69 -14.95
C ALA A 46 -7.05 -6.38 -13.60
N LEU A 47 -7.56 -5.38 -12.90
CA LEU A 47 -7.05 -5.02 -11.58
C LEU A 47 -7.42 -6.07 -10.55
N ILE A 48 -8.67 -6.50 -10.51
CA ILE A 48 -9.18 -7.28 -9.39
C ILE A 48 -9.19 -8.78 -9.60
N SER A 49 -8.91 -9.26 -10.79
CA SER A 49 -9.05 -10.69 -11.09
C SER A 49 -8.11 -11.53 -10.21
N GLY A 50 -8.68 -12.38 -9.38
CA GLY A 50 -7.93 -13.30 -8.54
C GLY A 50 -7.19 -12.67 -7.38
N THR A 51 -7.44 -11.38 -7.07
CA THR A 51 -6.67 -10.68 -6.06
C THR A 51 -7.52 -10.05 -4.95
N VAL A 52 -8.79 -10.37 -4.91
CA VAL A 52 -9.68 -9.87 -3.86
C VAL A 52 -10.04 -11.03 -2.95
N ALA A 53 -9.87 -10.85 -1.65
CA ALA A 53 -10.14 -11.90 -0.68
C ALA A 53 -11.62 -12.25 -0.67
N SER A 54 -11.93 -13.50 -0.36
CA SER A 54 -13.33 -13.93 -0.33
C SER A 54 -14.13 -13.22 0.74
N ASN A 55 -13.48 -12.75 1.79
CA ASN A 55 -14.12 -12.01 2.88
C ASN A 55 -13.89 -10.50 2.78
N ALA A 56 -13.60 -9.99 1.59
CA ALA A 56 -13.32 -8.58 1.41
C ALA A 56 -14.57 -7.73 1.60
N THR A 57 -14.38 -6.53 2.13
CA THR A 57 -15.42 -5.52 2.20
C THR A 57 -15.59 -4.82 0.86
N PHE A 58 -14.46 -4.56 0.18
CA PHE A 58 -14.46 -3.91 -1.13
C PHE A 58 -14.19 -4.95 -2.19
N THR A 59 -15.14 -5.19 -3.07
CA THR A 59 -15.05 -6.28 -4.03
C THR A 59 -15.09 -5.82 -5.48
N SER A 60 -15.61 -4.64 -5.76
CA SER A 60 -15.68 -4.14 -7.13
C SER A 60 -14.42 -3.37 -7.48
N ALA A 61 -14.09 -3.33 -8.77
CA ALA A 61 -12.93 -2.57 -9.23
C ALA A 61 -13.07 -1.10 -8.84
N THR A 62 -14.26 -0.54 -8.92
CA THR A 62 -14.47 0.86 -8.57
C THR A 62 -14.15 1.12 -7.10
N ASP A 63 -14.60 0.25 -6.21
CA ASP A 63 -14.34 0.42 -4.79
C ASP A 63 -12.86 0.26 -4.48
N ILE A 64 -12.21 -0.74 -5.08
CA ILE A 64 -10.79 -0.98 -4.86
C ILE A 64 -9.97 0.20 -5.37
N GLU A 65 -10.30 0.71 -6.56
CA GLU A 65 -9.59 1.86 -7.11
C GLU A 65 -9.69 3.07 -6.18
N ALA A 66 -10.87 3.27 -5.61
CA ALA A 66 -11.06 4.39 -4.67
C ALA A 66 -10.20 4.21 -3.43
N GLN A 67 -10.09 2.99 -2.91
CA GLN A 67 -9.26 2.72 -1.75
C GLN A 67 -7.79 3.00 -2.05
N ILE A 68 -7.32 2.59 -3.22
CA ILE A 68 -5.93 2.81 -3.60
C ILE A 68 -5.66 4.30 -3.79
N GLN A 69 -6.58 5.02 -4.43
CA GLN A 69 -6.41 6.45 -4.64
C GLN A 69 -6.34 7.21 -3.32
N ASN A 70 -7.07 6.75 -2.30
CA ASN A 70 -7.04 7.38 -0.99
C ASN A 70 -5.68 7.29 -0.33
N LEU A 71 -4.84 6.35 -0.73
CA LEU A 71 -3.49 6.25 -0.17
C LEU A 71 -2.58 7.36 -0.65
N GLY A 72 -2.79 7.84 -1.87
CA GLY A 72 -2.06 8.98 -2.39
C GLY A 72 -0.55 8.82 -2.28
N ILE A 73 0.12 9.86 -1.79
CA ILE A 73 1.57 9.89 -1.71
C ILE A 73 2.13 8.90 -0.68
N LEU A 74 1.29 8.32 0.16
CA LEU A 74 1.76 7.35 1.13
C LEU A 74 2.37 6.12 0.47
N VAL A 75 1.97 5.80 -0.76
CA VAL A 75 2.54 4.66 -1.46
C VAL A 75 3.79 5.02 -2.25
N ASP A 76 4.30 6.24 -2.13
CA ASP A 76 5.64 6.60 -2.58
C ASP A 76 6.62 6.13 -1.51
N ILE A 77 6.89 4.85 -1.50
CA ILE A 77 7.56 4.18 -0.38
C ILE A 77 9.00 4.67 -0.21
N ASP A 78 9.72 4.87 -1.31
CA ASP A 78 11.10 5.33 -1.21
C ASP A 78 11.23 6.84 -1.21
N GLY A 79 10.11 7.57 -1.35
CA GLY A 79 10.12 9.01 -1.18
C GLY A 79 10.84 9.78 -2.27
N ASN A 80 10.77 9.32 -3.52
CA ASN A 80 11.43 10.03 -4.61
C ASN A 80 10.49 11.00 -5.33
N GLY A 81 9.25 11.11 -4.86
CA GLY A 81 8.28 12.01 -5.48
C GLY A 81 7.46 11.39 -6.58
N GLN A 82 7.69 10.12 -6.89
CA GLN A 82 6.96 9.41 -7.93
C GLN A 82 6.49 8.07 -7.39
N ILE A 83 5.37 7.59 -7.92
CA ILE A 83 4.81 6.31 -7.52
C ILE A 83 5.06 5.34 -8.68
N ASP A 84 5.96 4.39 -8.46
CA ASP A 84 6.41 3.46 -9.50
C ASP A 84 6.20 2.02 -9.08
N ALA A 85 5.71 1.20 -10.03
CA ALA A 85 5.49 -0.21 -9.76
C ALA A 85 6.77 -0.94 -9.41
N LEU A 86 7.87 -0.61 -10.09
CA LEU A 86 9.13 -1.35 -9.94
C LEU A 86 10.00 -0.88 -8.78
N THR A 87 9.58 0.15 -8.08
CA THR A 87 10.21 0.55 -6.83
C THR A 87 9.18 0.42 -5.71
N ASP A 88 8.25 1.36 -5.62
CA ASP A 88 7.26 1.39 -4.54
C ASP A 88 6.43 0.12 -4.48
N GLY A 89 5.95 -0.34 -5.63
CA GLY A 89 5.11 -1.53 -5.66
C GLY A 89 5.84 -2.77 -5.20
N LEU A 90 7.09 -2.94 -5.66
CA LEU A 90 7.87 -4.10 -5.24
C LEU A 90 8.29 -4.02 -3.79
N LEU A 91 8.61 -2.82 -3.29
CA LEU A 91 8.94 -2.67 -1.88
C LEU A 91 7.75 -3.09 -1.01
N MET A 92 6.56 -2.64 -1.36
CA MET A 92 5.37 -3.01 -0.62
C MET A 92 5.10 -4.50 -0.69
N LEU A 93 5.18 -5.08 -1.89
CA LEU A 93 4.92 -6.50 -2.07
C LEU A 93 5.91 -7.35 -1.29
N ARG A 94 7.20 -7.02 -1.37
CA ARG A 94 8.23 -7.76 -0.63
C ARG A 94 8.01 -7.67 0.87
N TYR A 95 7.66 -6.47 1.35
CA TYR A 95 7.40 -6.29 2.77
C TYR A 95 6.22 -7.15 3.23
N LEU A 96 5.17 -7.20 2.44
CA LEU A 96 3.99 -8.01 2.79
C LEU A 96 4.29 -9.50 2.74
N PHE A 97 5.29 -9.92 1.95
CA PHE A 97 5.77 -11.30 1.98
C PHE A 97 6.69 -11.58 3.17
N GLY A 98 7.00 -10.58 3.96
CA GLY A 98 7.84 -10.77 5.13
C GLY A 98 9.32 -10.57 4.90
N LEU A 99 9.72 -10.03 3.76
CA LEU A 99 11.13 -9.75 3.50
C LEU A 99 11.58 -8.50 4.25
N GLU A 100 12.81 -8.52 4.74
CA GLU A 100 13.36 -7.39 5.48
C GLU A 100 14.85 -7.27 5.20
N GLY A 101 15.43 -6.16 5.61
CA GLY A 101 16.84 -5.91 5.41
C GLY A 101 17.21 -5.77 3.96
N ASP A 102 18.38 -6.26 3.59
CA ASP A 102 18.88 -6.09 2.23
C ASP A 102 17.99 -6.74 1.18
N VAL A 103 17.35 -7.86 1.52
CA VAL A 103 16.48 -8.55 0.57
C VAL A 103 15.25 -7.71 0.22
N LEU A 104 14.81 -6.89 1.16
CA LEU A 104 13.67 -6.02 0.91
C LEU A 104 14.01 -4.96 -0.13
N ILE A 105 15.19 -4.34 -0.03
CA ILE A 105 15.50 -3.15 -0.82
C ILE A 105 16.36 -3.41 -2.05
N ALA A 106 16.87 -4.60 -2.24
CA ALA A 106 17.82 -4.86 -3.32
C ALA A 106 17.22 -4.57 -4.69
N GLY A 107 17.79 -3.59 -5.39
CA GLY A 107 17.42 -3.28 -6.77
C GLY A 107 16.09 -2.56 -6.93
N VAL A 108 15.45 -2.15 -5.84
CA VAL A 108 14.09 -1.58 -5.92
C VAL A 108 13.95 -0.23 -5.23
N VAL A 109 15.06 0.46 -4.99
CA VAL A 109 15.03 1.81 -4.44
C VAL A 109 15.55 2.76 -5.52
N ALA A 110 14.82 3.82 -5.79
CA ALA A 110 15.19 4.78 -6.83
C ALA A 110 16.46 5.52 -6.43
N GLN A 111 17.23 5.98 -7.43
CA GLN A 111 18.46 6.71 -7.16
C GLN A 111 18.22 8.01 -6.42
N ASN A 112 17.08 8.65 -6.69
CA ASN A 112 16.74 9.92 -6.04
C ASN A 112 15.81 9.74 -4.86
N ALA A 113 15.81 8.56 -4.24
CA ALA A 113 14.95 8.27 -3.09
C ALA A 113 15.41 9.07 -1.88
N THR A 114 14.45 9.43 -1.03
CA THR A 114 14.75 10.06 0.26
C THR A 114 14.79 9.05 1.38
N ARG A 115 14.18 7.89 1.19
CA ARG A 115 14.29 6.75 2.11
C ARG A 115 15.08 5.67 1.37
N VAL A 116 16.31 5.42 1.80
CA VAL A 116 17.20 4.54 1.05
C VAL A 116 17.63 3.30 1.82
N THR A 117 17.54 3.31 3.14
CA THR A 117 17.96 2.15 3.93
C THR A 117 16.78 1.25 4.21
N ALA A 118 17.06 -0.02 4.47
CA ALA A 118 15.99 -0.96 4.82
C ALA A 118 15.24 -0.47 6.05
N ALA A 119 15.94 0.10 7.03
CA ALA A 119 15.28 0.58 8.24
C ALA A 119 14.29 1.71 7.93
N GLU A 120 14.67 2.64 7.05
CA GLU A 120 13.78 3.75 6.69
C GLU A 120 12.56 3.26 5.93
N ILE A 121 12.77 2.32 5.01
CA ILE A 121 11.68 1.76 4.21
C ILE A 121 10.74 0.96 5.11
N GLU A 122 11.30 0.14 6.00
CA GLU A 122 10.49 -0.67 6.91
C GLU A 122 9.66 0.22 7.84
N ALA A 123 10.25 1.30 8.34
CA ALA A 123 9.52 2.21 9.22
C ALA A 123 8.33 2.85 8.48
N HIS A 124 8.54 3.24 7.23
CA HIS A 124 7.45 3.82 6.45
C HIS A 124 6.34 2.81 6.23
N LEU A 125 6.71 1.59 5.84
CA LEU A 125 5.71 0.54 5.58
C LEU A 125 5.01 0.11 6.85
N ALA A 126 5.70 0.09 7.98
CA ALA A 126 5.06 -0.23 9.26
C ALA A 126 3.95 0.78 9.58
N GLY A 127 4.16 2.04 9.23
CA GLY A 127 3.13 3.06 9.42
C GLY A 127 1.91 2.85 8.54
N LEU A 128 2.04 2.11 7.45
CA LEU A 128 0.92 1.81 6.57
C LEU A 128 0.22 0.50 6.95
N THR A 129 0.77 -0.26 7.88
CA THR A 129 0.21 -1.54 8.29
C THR A 129 0.00 -1.55 9.80
N PRO A 130 -0.78 -0.61 10.35
CA PRO A 130 -1.04 -0.63 11.78
C PRO A 130 -1.83 -1.87 12.17
N ALA A 131 -1.72 -2.27 13.44
CA ALA A 131 -2.45 -3.42 13.95
C ALA A 131 -3.95 -3.19 13.79
N GLN A 132 -4.65 -4.24 13.37
CA GLN A 132 -6.09 -4.13 13.13
C GLN A 132 -6.94 -4.92 14.13
#